data_7fc1ebaa3e938e43afbaf88c46977c1a
#
_entry.id   7fc1ebaa3e938e43afbaf88c46977c1a
#
_cell.length_a   1.000
_cell.length_b   1.000
_cell.length_c   1.000
_cell.angle_alpha   90.00
_cell.angle_beta   90.00
_cell.angle_gamma   90.00
#
_symmetry.space_group_name_H-M   'P 1'
#
loop_
_entity.id
_entity.type
_entity.pdbx_description
1 polymer ?
#
loop_
_entity_poly.entity_id
_entity_poly.type
_entity_poly.pdbx_seq_one_letter_code
_entity_poly.pdbx_strand_id
1 'polypeptide(L)'
;NDSRDTRLTGTLIFPAGRVKQVNGGWRLSGRWPFGSGIDHAGWNFFAATEEDGTLSMFLVPKSDYTIIDTWRAAGLRGTGSKDVEVDNKFVPDHRRLRALDTRDGNAPGNAVNTATVYKLPLFSMFFTWVGAAVLGTAEGAVAAYVTATKNRLANYSGQRVADYGTVQVNLAEALNSVDMARRLYLQNCDEATAIVEAGSMPTLEERARYRAQGAFAAKLCCRAVDLVFTASGGGGLYDGNPLSRAFRDVHAGRAHITQNWEANATTYGRAALGLEVDNPLL
;
A
#
# COMPACT_ATOMS: atom_id res chain seq x y z
N ASN A 1 25.24 -13.55 7.75
CA ASN A 1 25.64 -13.95 6.38
C ASN A 1 24.40 -14.49 5.63
N ASP A 2 23.33 -13.69 5.57
CA ASP A 2 22.18 -14.06 4.81
C ASP A 2 22.47 -13.92 3.31
N SER A 3 21.82 -14.75 2.50
CA SER A 3 21.92 -14.67 1.04
C SER A 3 21.46 -13.29 0.54
N ARG A 4 22.03 -12.82 -0.57
CA ARG A 4 21.54 -11.61 -1.27
C ARG A 4 20.10 -11.75 -1.74
N ASP A 5 19.57 -12.96 -1.81
CA ASP A 5 18.19 -13.28 -2.18
C ASP A 5 17.23 -13.31 -0.98
N THR A 6 17.70 -12.94 0.21
CA THR A 6 16.86 -12.87 1.42
C THR A 6 15.76 -11.81 1.25
N ARG A 7 14.52 -12.25 1.31
CA ARG A 7 13.34 -11.39 1.20
C ARG A 7 12.93 -10.89 2.57
N LEU A 8 12.54 -9.62 2.64
CA LEU A 8 12.09 -8.95 3.84
C LEU A 8 10.65 -8.50 3.65
N THR A 9 9.82 -8.69 4.68
CA THR A 9 8.45 -8.17 4.75
C THR A 9 8.24 -7.38 6.05
N GLY A 10 7.05 -6.81 6.23
CA GLY A 10 6.72 -6.05 7.44
C GLY A 10 5.24 -6.13 7.78
N THR A 11 4.96 -6.34 9.07
CA THR A 11 3.64 -6.26 9.68
C THR A 11 3.61 -5.05 10.62
N LEU A 12 3.17 -3.89 10.09
CA LEU A 12 3.36 -2.59 10.73
C LEU A 12 2.11 -2.14 11.51
N ILE A 13 1.55 -3.04 12.33
CA ILE A 13 0.40 -2.77 13.20
C ILE A 13 0.89 -2.69 14.63
N PHE A 14 1.22 -1.48 15.09
CA PHE A 14 1.90 -1.25 16.37
C PHE A 14 1.14 -1.81 17.59
N PRO A 15 -0.18 -1.66 17.73
CA PRO A 15 -0.91 -2.19 18.87
C PRO A 15 -0.94 -3.73 18.97
N ALA A 16 -0.58 -4.45 17.89
CA ALA A 16 -0.59 -5.91 17.87
C ALA A 16 0.60 -6.54 18.63
N GLY A 17 1.70 -5.77 18.77
CA GLY A 17 2.94 -6.21 19.42
C GLY A 17 3.06 -5.71 20.85
N ARG A 18 3.64 -6.55 21.70
CA ARG A 18 4.06 -6.23 23.07
C ARG A 18 5.54 -6.49 23.18
N VAL A 19 6.28 -5.53 23.72
CA VAL A 19 7.72 -5.64 23.94
C VAL A 19 8.10 -5.27 25.36
N LYS A 20 9.10 -5.96 25.87
CA LYS A 20 9.74 -5.65 27.15
C LYS A 20 11.23 -5.57 26.95
N GLN A 21 11.83 -4.49 27.41
CA GLN A 21 13.28 -4.33 27.38
C GLN A 21 13.94 -5.31 28.36
N VAL A 22 15.03 -5.94 27.92
CA VAL A 22 15.86 -6.84 28.72
C VAL A 22 17.33 -6.55 28.44
N ASN A 23 18.25 -7.20 29.18
CA ASN A 23 19.67 -6.98 28.95
C ASN A 23 20.08 -7.35 27.50
N GLY A 24 20.63 -6.38 26.77
CA GLY A 24 21.11 -6.52 25.38
C GLY A 24 20.03 -6.59 24.29
N GLY A 25 18.75 -6.33 24.61
CA GLY A 25 17.67 -6.38 23.62
C GLY A 25 16.27 -6.35 24.20
N TRP A 26 15.37 -7.06 23.54
CA TRP A 26 13.92 -6.99 23.74
C TRP A 26 13.30 -8.37 23.74
N ARG A 27 12.25 -8.58 24.52
CA ARG A 27 11.35 -9.73 24.41
C ARG A 27 10.11 -9.30 23.68
N LEU A 28 9.86 -9.91 22.52
CA LEU A 28 8.74 -9.61 21.64
C LEU A 28 7.69 -10.72 21.68
N SER A 29 6.42 -10.33 21.83
CA SER A 29 5.28 -11.23 21.68
C SER A 29 4.14 -10.51 20.97
N GLY A 30 3.31 -11.23 20.23
CA GLY A 30 2.11 -10.71 19.61
C GLY A 30 1.63 -11.56 18.45
N ARG A 31 0.46 -11.17 17.92
CA ARG A 31 -0.08 -11.71 16.68
C ARG A 31 -0.50 -10.57 15.78
N TRP A 32 0.10 -10.52 14.61
CA TRP A 32 -0.13 -9.48 13.63
C TRP A 32 -0.89 -10.05 12.45
N PRO A 33 -2.03 -9.48 12.08
CA PRO A 33 -2.70 -9.78 10.81
C PRO A 33 -1.96 -9.10 9.63
N PHE A 34 -2.32 -9.50 8.44
CA PHE A 34 -1.89 -8.87 7.18
C PHE A 34 -0.37 -8.96 6.90
N GLY A 35 0.28 -10.07 7.21
CA GLY A 35 1.66 -10.35 6.84
C GLY A 35 1.80 -10.62 5.33
N SER A 36 1.71 -9.57 4.51
CA SER A 36 1.77 -9.69 3.05
C SER A 36 3.11 -10.24 2.57
N GLY A 37 3.08 -11.30 1.74
CA GLY A 37 4.29 -11.95 1.22
C GLY A 37 5.05 -12.81 2.23
N ILE A 38 4.51 -13.04 3.41
CA ILE A 38 5.18 -13.69 4.54
C ILE A 38 5.63 -15.13 4.24
N ASP A 39 4.92 -15.86 3.36
CA ASP A 39 5.30 -17.21 2.97
C ASP A 39 6.70 -17.29 2.34
N HIS A 40 7.11 -16.22 1.67
CA HIS A 40 8.37 -16.11 0.93
C HIS A 40 9.46 -15.31 1.65
N ALA A 41 9.14 -14.76 2.84
CA ALA A 41 10.06 -13.95 3.61
C ALA A 41 11.02 -14.80 4.44
N GLY A 42 12.31 -14.44 4.44
CA GLY A 42 13.31 -14.95 5.39
C GLY A 42 13.31 -14.16 6.69
N TRP A 43 12.87 -12.90 6.64
CA TRP A 43 12.78 -11.98 7.77
C TRP A 43 11.51 -11.15 7.70
N ASN A 44 11.01 -10.75 8.85
CA ASN A 44 9.89 -9.83 8.93
C ASN A 44 10.12 -8.75 10.00
N PHE A 45 9.72 -7.50 9.68
CA PHE A 45 9.58 -6.45 10.67
C PHE A 45 8.23 -6.56 11.38
N PHE A 46 8.27 -6.61 12.70
CA PHE A 46 7.09 -6.59 13.57
C PHE A 46 7.01 -5.26 14.30
N ALA A 47 5.93 -4.54 14.10
CA ALA A 47 5.69 -3.28 14.80
C ALA A 47 5.17 -3.53 16.22
N ALA A 48 5.65 -2.74 17.19
CA ALA A 48 5.15 -2.78 18.55
C ALA A 48 5.27 -1.39 19.21
N THR A 49 4.46 -1.16 20.24
CA THR A 49 4.59 0.00 21.12
C THR A 49 5.37 -0.40 22.35
N GLU A 50 6.42 0.34 22.66
CA GLU A 50 7.26 0.16 23.86
C GLU A 50 6.54 0.66 25.11
N GLU A 51 7.05 0.34 26.30
CA GLU A 51 6.43 0.72 27.57
C GLU A 51 6.34 2.25 27.78
N ASP A 52 7.25 3.01 27.15
CA ASP A 52 7.25 4.48 27.17
C ASP A 52 6.39 5.13 26.05
N GLY A 53 5.69 4.32 25.27
CA GLY A 53 4.89 4.77 24.14
C GLY A 53 5.65 4.88 22.81
N THR A 54 6.94 4.62 22.77
CA THR A 54 7.75 4.65 21.54
C THR A 54 7.24 3.59 20.55
N LEU A 55 7.01 4.01 19.31
CA LEU A 55 6.65 3.12 18.21
C LEU A 55 7.92 2.57 17.55
N SER A 56 8.12 1.25 17.61
CA SER A 56 9.30 0.59 17.08
C SER A 56 8.99 -0.63 16.22
N MET A 57 9.92 -0.94 15.33
CA MET A 57 9.90 -2.10 14.45
C MET A 57 11.04 -3.04 14.81
N PHE A 58 10.75 -4.33 14.94
CA PHE A 58 11.67 -5.37 15.39
C PHE A 58 11.89 -6.38 14.28
N LEU A 59 13.12 -6.55 13.83
CA LEU A 59 13.48 -7.48 12.76
C LEU A 59 13.69 -8.88 13.32
N VAL A 60 12.86 -9.83 12.87
CA VAL A 60 12.81 -11.22 13.36
C VAL A 60 13.00 -12.21 12.20
N PRO A 61 13.85 -13.23 12.34
CA PRO A 61 14.05 -14.25 11.33
C PRO A 61 12.85 -15.23 11.27
N LYS A 62 12.69 -15.88 10.15
CA LYS A 62 11.59 -16.86 9.92
C LYS A 62 11.55 -17.99 10.95
N SER A 63 12.68 -18.36 11.53
CA SER A 63 12.76 -19.39 12.59
C SER A 63 12.02 -19.01 13.87
N ASP A 64 11.77 -17.73 14.09
CA ASP A 64 11.28 -17.19 15.36
C ASP A 64 9.84 -16.71 15.33
N TYR A 65 9.14 -16.92 14.23
CA TYR A 65 7.71 -16.63 14.12
C TYR A 65 6.94 -17.78 13.45
N THR A 66 5.63 -17.85 13.73
CA THR A 66 4.71 -18.84 13.17
C THR A 66 3.75 -18.15 12.20
N ILE A 67 3.56 -18.71 11.01
CA ILE A 67 2.58 -18.26 10.03
C ILE A 67 1.27 -19.01 10.25
N ILE A 68 0.17 -18.28 10.41
CA ILE A 68 -1.18 -18.84 10.61
C ILE A 68 -1.98 -18.58 9.33
N ASP A 69 -2.40 -19.63 8.65
CA ASP A 69 -3.09 -19.54 7.35
C ASP A 69 -4.53 -19.03 7.48
N THR A 70 -4.67 -17.71 7.58
CA THR A 70 -5.95 -16.99 7.74
C THR A 70 -6.41 -16.29 6.46
N TRP A 71 -5.57 -16.20 5.39
CA TRP A 71 -5.87 -15.36 4.25
C TRP A 71 -6.90 -15.98 3.30
N ARG A 72 -8.17 -15.66 3.51
CA ARG A 72 -9.34 -16.07 2.69
C ARG A 72 -10.06 -14.81 2.17
N ALA A 73 -9.37 -14.03 1.34
CA ALA A 73 -9.83 -12.72 0.89
C ALA A 73 -10.60 -12.77 -0.43
N ALA A 74 -11.48 -11.80 -0.66
CA ALA A 74 -12.24 -11.63 -1.90
C ALA A 74 -11.34 -11.18 -3.06
N GLY A 75 -10.34 -10.32 -2.79
CA GLY A 75 -9.34 -9.84 -3.74
C GLY A 75 -7.95 -9.85 -3.12
N LEU A 76 -6.92 -9.53 -3.93
CA LEU A 76 -5.50 -9.58 -3.54
C LEU A 76 -5.10 -10.93 -2.92
N ARG A 77 -5.70 -12.03 -3.39
CA ARG A 77 -5.48 -13.38 -2.84
C ARG A 77 -4.03 -13.82 -2.93
N GLY A 78 -3.35 -13.40 -4.01
CA GLY A 78 -1.95 -13.74 -4.27
C GLY A 78 -0.95 -13.09 -3.30
N THR A 79 -1.35 -12.11 -2.49
CA THR A 79 -0.45 -11.51 -1.48
C THR A 79 -0.17 -12.44 -0.32
N GLY A 80 -1.03 -13.44 -0.07
CA GLY A 80 -0.89 -14.36 1.06
C GLY A 80 -0.75 -13.62 2.40
N SER A 81 -1.57 -12.57 2.62
CA SER A 81 -1.45 -11.66 3.79
C SER A 81 -1.95 -12.33 5.08
N LYS A 82 -1.30 -13.42 5.44
CA LYS A 82 -1.62 -14.29 6.58
C LYS A 82 -1.31 -13.62 7.92
N ASP A 83 -1.88 -14.16 9.00
CA ASP A 83 -1.47 -13.76 10.34
C ASP A 83 -0.10 -14.34 10.67
N VAL A 84 0.63 -13.61 11.49
CA VAL A 84 1.97 -14.02 11.97
C VAL A 84 2.03 -13.86 13.48
N GLU A 85 2.54 -14.85 14.17
CA GLU A 85 2.65 -14.89 15.63
C GLU A 85 4.10 -15.00 16.06
N VAL A 86 4.48 -14.21 17.05
CA VAL A 86 5.75 -14.29 17.77
C VAL A 86 5.45 -14.54 19.24
N ASP A 87 6.08 -15.55 19.83
CA ASP A 87 5.92 -15.88 21.24
C ASP A 87 7.24 -15.72 22.00
N ASN A 88 7.32 -14.66 22.82
CA ASN A 88 8.41 -14.36 23.76
C ASN A 88 9.82 -14.51 23.16
N LYS A 89 10.03 -14.04 21.91
CA LYS A 89 11.34 -14.14 21.24
C LYS A 89 12.25 -12.99 21.63
N PHE A 90 13.54 -13.32 21.80
CA PHE A 90 14.58 -12.33 22.04
C PHE A 90 14.97 -11.66 20.71
N VAL A 91 14.94 -10.33 20.71
CA VAL A 91 15.38 -9.50 19.60
C VAL A 91 16.52 -8.59 20.10
N PRO A 92 17.75 -8.73 19.59
CA PRO A 92 18.87 -7.90 20.03
C PRO A 92 18.68 -6.43 19.61
N ASP A 93 19.27 -5.49 20.37
CA ASP A 93 19.08 -4.04 20.18
C ASP A 93 19.36 -3.57 18.76
N HIS A 94 20.35 -4.12 18.07
CA HIS A 94 20.69 -3.74 16.69
C HIS A 94 19.62 -4.14 15.64
N ARG A 95 18.60 -4.89 16.03
CA ARG A 95 17.45 -5.26 15.17
C ARG A 95 16.18 -4.47 15.49
N ARG A 96 16.29 -3.44 16.33
CA ARG A 96 15.23 -2.48 16.62
C ARG A 96 15.41 -1.22 15.79
N LEU A 97 14.32 -0.70 15.22
CA LEU A 97 14.27 0.56 14.51
C LEU A 97 13.09 1.38 15.02
N ARG A 98 13.32 2.58 15.54
CA ARG A 98 12.24 3.50 15.93
C ARG A 98 11.53 4.02 14.69
N ALA A 99 10.21 4.03 14.71
CA ALA A 99 9.41 4.48 13.57
C ALA A 99 9.67 5.96 13.24
N LEU A 100 9.88 6.82 14.24
CA LEU A 100 10.19 8.23 14.05
C LEU A 100 11.51 8.47 13.31
N ASP A 101 12.51 7.60 13.48
CA ASP A 101 13.79 7.73 12.76
C ASP A 101 13.59 7.60 11.23
N THR A 102 12.58 6.84 10.81
CA THR A 102 12.22 6.70 9.38
C THR A 102 11.38 7.86 8.87
N ARG A 103 10.68 8.59 9.75
CA ARG A 103 9.92 9.79 9.40
C ARG A 103 10.86 10.97 9.09
N ASP A 104 11.88 11.09 9.89
CA ASP A 104 12.74 12.28 9.89
C ASP A 104 14.05 12.08 9.09
N GLY A 105 14.14 10.98 8.32
CA GLY A 105 15.32 10.67 7.51
C GLY A 105 16.57 10.28 8.30
N ASN A 106 16.41 9.93 9.58
CA ASN A 106 17.50 9.64 10.53
C ASN A 106 17.68 8.14 10.85
N ALA A 107 17.14 7.26 10.00
CA ALA A 107 17.30 5.82 10.18
C ALA A 107 18.80 5.44 10.21
N PRO A 108 19.25 4.56 11.12
CA PRO A 108 20.66 4.19 11.24
C PRO A 108 21.29 3.65 9.95
N GLY A 109 20.47 3.00 9.10
CA GLY A 109 20.90 2.50 7.78
C GLY A 109 21.32 3.59 6.79
N ASN A 110 20.95 4.86 7.01
CA ASN A 110 21.31 5.97 6.13
C ASN A 110 22.80 6.30 6.17
N ALA A 111 23.52 5.87 7.20
CA ALA A 111 24.98 5.98 7.27
C ALA A 111 25.68 5.14 6.18
N VAL A 112 25.03 4.06 5.72
CA VAL A 112 25.56 3.14 4.71
C VAL A 112 24.82 3.33 3.37
N ASN A 113 23.49 3.51 3.43
CA ASN A 113 22.63 3.66 2.25
C ASN A 113 22.40 5.17 2.02
N THR A 114 23.17 5.76 1.11
CA THR A 114 23.20 7.22 0.91
C THR A 114 22.19 7.74 -0.12
N ALA A 115 21.55 6.85 -0.91
CA ALA A 115 20.57 7.26 -1.92
C ALA A 115 19.35 7.94 -1.27
N THR A 116 18.80 8.96 -1.96
CA THR A 116 17.69 9.79 -1.48
C THR A 116 16.48 8.97 -1.03
N VAL A 117 16.17 7.87 -1.70
CA VAL A 117 15.03 7.01 -1.38
C VAL A 117 15.03 6.50 0.06
N TYR A 118 16.22 6.28 0.67
CA TYR A 118 16.34 5.82 2.06
C TYR A 118 16.09 6.92 3.09
N LYS A 119 16.07 8.17 2.67
CA LYS A 119 15.81 9.35 3.51
C LYS A 119 14.35 9.82 3.43
N LEU A 120 13.58 9.32 2.45
CA LEU A 120 12.17 9.69 2.32
C LEU A 120 11.36 9.28 3.56
N PRO A 121 10.35 10.07 3.99
CA PRO A 121 9.54 9.78 5.17
C PRO A 121 8.68 8.54 4.93
N LEU A 122 9.11 7.39 5.45
CA LEU A 122 8.57 6.06 5.14
C LEU A 122 7.04 6.01 5.21
N PHE A 123 6.45 6.40 6.34
CA PHE A 123 5.01 6.25 6.55
C PHE A 123 4.18 7.24 5.73
N SER A 124 4.76 8.39 5.38
CA SER A 124 4.10 9.36 4.50
C SER A 124 4.10 8.91 3.05
N MET A 125 5.15 8.19 2.61
CA MET A 125 5.29 7.64 1.26
C MET A 125 4.73 6.21 1.12
N PHE A 126 4.25 5.61 2.22
CA PHE A 126 3.77 4.21 2.23
C PHE A 126 2.57 3.97 1.30
N PHE A 127 1.82 5.02 0.96
CA PHE A 127 0.72 4.95 0.00
C PHE A 127 1.17 4.43 -1.37
N THR A 128 2.44 4.64 -1.77
CA THR A 128 2.96 4.23 -3.08
C THR A 128 3.03 2.71 -3.22
N TRP A 129 3.26 1.96 -2.16
CA TRP A 129 3.47 0.50 -2.23
C TRP A 129 2.20 -0.23 -2.64
N VAL A 130 1.09 0.00 -1.94
CA VAL A 130 -0.20 -0.59 -2.29
C VAL A 130 -0.81 0.15 -3.49
N GLY A 131 -0.63 1.47 -3.55
CA GLY A 131 -1.15 2.32 -4.61
C GLY A 131 -0.61 1.97 -6.00
N ALA A 132 0.67 1.63 -6.12
CA ALA A 132 1.26 1.20 -7.39
C ALA A 132 0.60 -0.10 -7.90
N ALA A 133 0.31 -1.06 -7.01
CA ALA A 133 -0.39 -2.29 -7.38
C ALA A 133 -1.84 -2.02 -7.81
N VAL A 134 -2.55 -1.13 -7.09
CA VAL A 134 -3.92 -0.70 -7.43
C VAL A 134 -3.93 0.00 -8.79
N LEU A 135 -3.00 0.94 -9.04
CA LEU A 135 -2.88 1.66 -10.30
C LEU A 135 -2.59 0.69 -11.47
N GLY A 136 -1.57 -0.16 -11.35
CA GLY A 136 -1.22 -1.11 -12.41
C GLY A 136 -2.35 -2.10 -12.71
N THR A 137 -3.12 -2.51 -11.69
CA THR A 137 -4.32 -3.35 -11.87
C THR A 137 -5.39 -2.61 -12.65
N ALA A 138 -5.65 -1.33 -12.33
CA ALA A 138 -6.65 -0.52 -13.01
C ALA A 138 -6.28 -0.25 -14.47
N GLU A 139 -5.01 0.10 -14.74
CA GLU A 139 -4.50 0.30 -16.10
C GLU A 139 -4.61 -0.97 -16.94
N GLY A 140 -4.22 -2.11 -16.36
CA GLY A 140 -4.35 -3.42 -17.01
C GLY A 140 -5.80 -3.77 -17.33
N ALA A 141 -6.74 -3.44 -16.44
CA ALA A 141 -8.18 -3.65 -16.66
C ALA A 141 -8.70 -2.78 -17.81
N VAL A 142 -8.35 -1.49 -17.83
CA VAL A 142 -8.77 -0.57 -18.91
C VAL A 142 -8.20 -1.03 -20.25
N ALA A 143 -6.93 -1.42 -20.31
CA ALA A 143 -6.29 -1.93 -21.53
C ALA A 143 -6.94 -3.23 -22.03
N ALA A 144 -7.25 -4.17 -21.12
CA ALA A 144 -7.94 -5.42 -21.45
C ALA A 144 -9.36 -5.15 -21.99
N TYR A 145 -10.08 -4.21 -21.37
CA TYR A 145 -11.40 -3.80 -21.84
C TYR A 145 -11.36 -3.19 -23.25
N VAL A 146 -10.40 -2.29 -23.52
CA VAL A 146 -10.22 -1.70 -24.87
C VAL A 146 -10.00 -2.79 -25.89
N THR A 147 -9.11 -3.73 -25.62
CA THR A 147 -8.78 -4.83 -26.53
C THR A 147 -10.01 -5.70 -26.82
N ALA A 148 -10.74 -6.09 -25.77
CA ALA A 148 -11.92 -6.95 -25.88
C ALA A 148 -13.10 -6.26 -26.60
N THR A 149 -13.22 -4.93 -26.45
CA THR A 149 -14.38 -4.18 -26.94
C THR A 149 -14.29 -3.81 -28.42
N LYS A 150 -13.09 -3.66 -28.99
CA LYS A 150 -12.88 -3.23 -30.38
C LYS A 150 -13.72 -3.97 -31.41
N ASN A 151 -13.82 -5.28 -31.29
CA ASN A 151 -14.50 -6.16 -32.24
C ASN A 151 -15.72 -6.88 -31.64
N ARG A 152 -16.12 -6.54 -30.41
CA ARG A 152 -17.25 -7.19 -29.73
C ARG A 152 -18.56 -6.76 -30.36
N LEU A 153 -19.42 -7.74 -30.64
CA LEU A 153 -20.80 -7.50 -31.08
C LEU A 153 -21.77 -7.65 -29.91
N ALA A 154 -22.80 -6.84 -29.87
CA ALA A 154 -23.85 -6.93 -28.87
C ALA A 154 -24.76 -8.13 -29.18
N ASN A 155 -25.03 -8.96 -28.16
CA ASN A 155 -25.73 -10.24 -28.32
C ASN A 155 -27.14 -10.10 -28.90
N TYR A 156 -27.83 -9.00 -28.59
CA TYR A 156 -29.23 -8.81 -29.01
C TYR A 156 -29.40 -7.99 -30.30
N SER A 157 -28.49 -7.07 -30.58
CA SER A 157 -28.60 -6.18 -31.75
C SER A 157 -27.63 -6.53 -32.88
N GLY A 158 -26.59 -7.32 -32.62
CA GLY A 158 -25.53 -7.57 -33.58
C GLY A 158 -24.65 -6.35 -33.89
N GLN A 159 -24.92 -5.19 -33.29
CA GLN A 159 -24.16 -3.97 -33.50
C GLN A 159 -22.79 -4.07 -32.78
N ARG A 160 -21.79 -3.41 -33.33
CA ARG A 160 -20.47 -3.32 -32.71
C ARG A 160 -20.54 -2.48 -31.42
N VAL A 161 -20.14 -3.06 -30.32
CA VAL A 161 -20.22 -2.41 -28.99
C VAL A 161 -19.39 -1.12 -28.94
N ALA A 162 -18.28 -1.07 -29.65
CA ALA A 162 -17.45 0.12 -29.75
C ALA A 162 -18.12 1.36 -30.33
N ASP A 163 -19.22 1.16 -31.08
CA ASP A 163 -19.95 2.25 -31.74
C ASP A 163 -21.00 2.92 -30.81
N TYR A 164 -21.25 2.35 -29.62
CA TYR A 164 -22.18 2.97 -28.67
C TYR A 164 -21.51 4.18 -27.96
N GLY A 165 -22.16 5.34 -28.03
CA GLY A 165 -21.68 6.58 -27.39
C GLY A 165 -21.46 6.43 -25.89
N THR A 166 -22.33 5.67 -25.19
CA THR A 166 -22.15 5.38 -23.74
C THR A 166 -20.88 4.61 -23.43
N VAL A 167 -20.48 3.68 -24.30
CA VAL A 167 -19.23 2.92 -24.17
C VAL A 167 -18.04 3.86 -24.35
N GLN A 168 -18.09 4.76 -25.33
CA GLN A 168 -17.04 5.73 -25.61
C GLN A 168 -16.87 6.72 -24.46
N VAL A 169 -17.96 7.24 -23.89
CA VAL A 169 -17.95 8.17 -22.75
C VAL A 169 -17.36 7.49 -21.49
N ASN A 170 -17.84 6.29 -21.16
CA ASN A 170 -17.35 5.54 -20.01
C ASN A 170 -15.87 5.17 -20.15
N LEU A 171 -15.44 4.82 -21.35
CA LEU A 171 -14.02 4.52 -21.61
C LEU A 171 -13.16 5.78 -21.48
N ALA A 172 -13.61 6.92 -21.98
CA ALA A 172 -12.90 8.19 -21.85
C ALA A 172 -12.74 8.59 -20.38
N GLU A 173 -13.79 8.43 -19.56
CA GLU A 173 -13.72 8.66 -18.11
C GLU A 173 -12.74 7.69 -17.44
N ALA A 174 -12.77 6.41 -17.78
CA ALA A 174 -11.86 5.41 -17.21
C ALA A 174 -10.38 5.72 -17.55
N LEU A 175 -10.10 6.06 -18.81
CA LEU A 175 -8.74 6.46 -19.25
C LEU A 175 -8.23 7.69 -18.52
N ASN A 176 -9.07 8.74 -18.41
CA ASN A 176 -8.69 9.95 -17.65
C ASN A 176 -8.46 9.64 -16.15
N SER A 177 -9.32 8.79 -15.56
CA SER A 177 -9.19 8.42 -14.15
C SER A 177 -7.85 7.74 -13.85
N VAL A 178 -7.41 6.79 -14.67
CA VAL A 178 -6.10 6.13 -14.46
C VAL A 178 -4.93 7.06 -14.77
N ASP A 179 -5.03 7.92 -15.78
CA ASP A 179 -3.98 8.91 -16.08
C ASP A 179 -3.80 9.90 -14.93
N MET A 180 -4.90 10.43 -14.39
CA MET A 180 -4.86 11.34 -13.23
C MET A 180 -4.33 10.65 -11.97
N ALA A 181 -4.72 9.40 -11.72
CA ALA A 181 -4.18 8.63 -10.62
C ALA A 181 -2.66 8.44 -10.74
N ARG A 182 -2.16 8.11 -11.92
CA ARG A 182 -0.72 7.99 -12.21
C ARG A 182 0.01 9.30 -11.95
N ARG A 183 -0.53 10.42 -12.45
CA ARG A 183 0.08 11.75 -12.26
C ARG A 183 0.20 12.11 -10.78
N LEU A 184 -0.84 11.86 -9.97
CA LEU A 184 -0.81 12.13 -8.53
C LEU A 184 0.28 11.32 -7.83
N TYR A 185 0.43 10.02 -8.14
CA TYR A 185 1.48 9.20 -7.54
C TYR A 185 2.88 9.69 -7.92
N LEU A 186 3.13 9.94 -9.20
CA LEU A 186 4.45 10.36 -9.68
C LEU A 186 4.81 11.75 -9.14
N GLN A 187 3.89 12.71 -9.22
CA GLN A 187 4.11 14.08 -8.73
C GLN A 187 4.48 14.10 -7.24
N ASN A 188 3.79 13.31 -6.40
CA ASN A 188 4.10 13.24 -4.98
C ASN A 188 5.48 12.62 -4.71
N CYS A 189 5.87 11.61 -5.49
CA CYS A 189 7.20 11.02 -5.39
C CYS A 189 8.29 12.01 -5.81
N ASP A 190 8.09 12.68 -6.94
CA ASP A 190 9.05 13.66 -7.47
C ASP A 190 9.23 14.84 -6.51
N GLU A 191 8.14 15.39 -6.00
CA GLU A 191 8.17 16.50 -5.05
C GLU A 191 8.86 16.12 -3.74
N ALA A 192 8.49 14.98 -3.13
CA ALA A 192 9.11 14.51 -1.90
C ALA A 192 10.62 14.24 -2.10
N THR A 193 10.99 13.68 -3.25
CA THR A 193 12.39 13.44 -3.61
C THR A 193 13.16 14.74 -3.73
N ALA A 194 12.63 15.74 -4.45
CA ALA A 194 13.27 17.04 -4.63
C ALA A 194 13.48 17.78 -3.31
N ILE A 195 12.51 17.74 -2.40
CA ILE A 195 12.63 18.36 -1.06
C ILE A 195 13.78 17.70 -0.27
N VAL A 196 13.85 16.37 -0.28
CA VAL A 196 14.90 15.63 0.46
C VAL A 196 16.28 15.81 -0.19
N GLU A 197 16.38 15.90 -1.50
CA GLU A 197 17.62 16.23 -2.21
C GLU A 197 18.12 17.63 -1.91
N ALA A 198 17.21 18.58 -1.68
CA ALA A 198 17.54 19.91 -1.23
C ALA A 198 17.98 19.99 0.26
N GLY A 199 18.05 18.85 0.96
CA GLY A 199 18.48 18.76 2.37
C GLY A 199 17.39 19.11 3.38
N SER A 200 16.12 19.11 2.97
CA SER A 200 14.96 19.38 3.82
C SER A 200 14.07 18.12 3.96
N MET A 201 13.07 18.18 4.83
CA MET A 201 12.02 17.17 4.93
C MET A 201 10.68 17.80 4.54
N PRO A 202 9.79 17.06 3.87
CA PRO A 202 8.43 17.53 3.62
C PRO A 202 7.74 17.95 4.92
N THR A 203 7.06 19.07 4.90
CA THR A 203 6.26 19.58 6.02
C THR A 203 5.14 18.63 6.41
N LEU A 204 4.55 18.81 7.58
CA LEU A 204 3.39 18.03 8.01
C LEU A 204 2.23 18.08 7.00
N GLU A 205 1.95 19.28 6.47
CA GLU A 205 0.89 19.49 5.49
C GLU A 205 1.18 18.76 4.17
N GLU A 206 2.41 18.86 3.65
CA GLU A 206 2.83 18.13 2.43
C GLU A 206 2.70 16.62 2.63
N ARG A 207 3.16 16.08 3.76
CA ARG A 207 3.05 14.65 4.07
C ARG A 207 1.59 14.19 4.17
N ALA A 208 0.72 15.00 4.79
CA ALA A 208 -0.71 14.72 4.86
C ALA A 208 -1.36 14.77 3.46
N ARG A 209 -0.96 15.74 2.63
CA ARG A 209 -1.41 15.88 1.25
C ARG A 209 -1.01 14.66 0.41
N TYR A 210 0.24 14.20 0.49
CA TYR A 210 0.69 13.01 -0.26
C TYR A 210 -0.18 11.78 0.06
N ARG A 211 -0.46 11.55 1.33
CA ARG A 211 -1.32 10.44 1.74
C ARG A 211 -2.76 10.58 1.25
N ALA A 212 -3.33 11.78 1.36
CA ALA A 212 -4.69 12.04 0.87
C ALA A 212 -4.78 11.89 -0.65
N GLN A 213 -3.82 12.42 -1.40
CA GLN A 213 -3.77 12.29 -2.85
C GLN A 213 -3.56 10.83 -3.29
N GLY A 214 -2.74 10.06 -2.57
CA GLY A 214 -2.59 8.63 -2.81
C GLY A 214 -3.91 7.86 -2.62
N ALA A 215 -4.64 8.15 -1.55
CA ALA A 215 -5.96 7.56 -1.32
C ALA A 215 -7.01 8.03 -2.35
N PHE A 216 -6.92 9.29 -2.81
CA PHE A 216 -7.77 9.79 -3.89
C PHE A 216 -7.47 9.11 -5.23
N ALA A 217 -6.20 8.89 -5.54
CA ALA A 217 -5.78 8.14 -6.73
C ALA A 217 -6.35 6.72 -6.72
N ALA A 218 -6.38 6.04 -5.56
CA ALA A 218 -7.04 4.73 -5.44
C ALA A 218 -8.56 4.80 -5.71
N LYS A 219 -9.25 5.88 -5.33
CA LYS A 219 -10.67 6.10 -5.72
C LYS A 219 -10.83 6.21 -7.23
N LEU A 220 -9.93 6.94 -7.90
CA LEU A 220 -9.95 7.07 -9.36
C LEU A 220 -9.70 5.72 -10.04
N CYS A 221 -8.78 4.91 -9.53
CA CYS A 221 -8.54 3.54 -10.01
C CYS A 221 -9.78 2.65 -9.86
N CYS A 222 -10.45 2.66 -8.70
CA CYS A 222 -11.71 1.94 -8.52
C CYS A 222 -12.77 2.42 -9.51
N ARG A 223 -12.93 3.75 -9.66
CA ARG A 223 -13.90 4.32 -10.61
C ARG A 223 -13.64 3.85 -12.03
N ALA A 224 -12.39 3.84 -12.48
CA ALA A 224 -12.02 3.36 -13.81
C ALA A 224 -12.41 1.89 -14.02
N VAL A 225 -12.10 1.05 -13.01
CA VAL A 225 -12.40 -0.38 -13.09
C VAL A 225 -13.91 -0.64 -13.01
N ASP A 226 -14.67 0.09 -12.19
CA ASP A 226 -16.11 -0.01 -12.10
C ASP A 226 -16.79 0.27 -13.46
N LEU A 227 -16.32 1.31 -14.16
CA LEU A 227 -16.83 1.68 -15.47
C LEU A 227 -16.61 0.57 -16.50
N VAL A 228 -15.39 0.06 -16.62
CA VAL A 228 -15.07 -0.97 -17.63
C VAL A 228 -15.63 -2.34 -17.26
N PHE A 229 -15.69 -2.68 -15.97
CA PHE A 229 -16.31 -3.91 -15.49
C PHE A 229 -17.81 -3.92 -15.78
N THR A 230 -18.53 -2.86 -15.43
CA THR A 230 -19.97 -2.72 -15.71
C THR A 230 -20.24 -2.76 -17.20
N ALA A 231 -19.44 -2.05 -18.02
CA ALA A 231 -19.58 -2.03 -19.47
C ALA A 231 -19.20 -3.36 -20.15
N SER A 232 -18.51 -4.27 -19.46
CA SER A 232 -18.22 -5.61 -19.98
C SER A 232 -19.45 -6.52 -20.01
N GLY A 233 -20.49 -6.18 -19.26
CA GLY A 233 -21.72 -6.97 -19.16
C GLY A 233 -21.49 -8.35 -18.50
N GLY A 234 -22.38 -9.31 -18.74
CA GLY A 234 -22.30 -10.66 -18.14
C GLY A 234 -21.01 -11.41 -18.42
N GLY A 235 -20.32 -11.11 -19.50
CA GLY A 235 -19.00 -11.72 -19.80
C GLY A 235 -17.93 -11.34 -18.81
N GLY A 236 -18.06 -10.20 -18.12
CA GLY A 236 -17.15 -9.75 -17.07
C GLY A 236 -17.20 -10.58 -15.79
N LEU A 237 -18.27 -11.36 -15.57
CA LEU A 237 -18.52 -12.09 -14.33
C LEU A 237 -17.75 -13.42 -14.21
N TYR A 238 -17.27 -13.97 -15.32
CA TYR A 238 -16.60 -15.27 -15.31
C TYR A 238 -15.25 -15.19 -14.58
N ASP A 239 -14.93 -16.22 -13.80
CA ASP A 239 -13.69 -16.29 -13.00
C ASP A 239 -12.41 -16.14 -13.83
N GLY A 240 -12.38 -16.67 -15.05
CA GLY A 240 -11.25 -16.51 -15.98
C GLY A 240 -11.12 -15.13 -16.60
N ASN A 241 -12.10 -14.23 -16.42
CA ASN A 241 -12.05 -12.90 -17.01
C ASN A 241 -11.11 -11.97 -16.20
N PRO A 242 -10.13 -11.32 -16.86
CA PRO A 242 -9.20 -10.42 -16.16
C PRO A 242 -9.89 -9.24 -15.49
N LEU A 243 -11.03 -8.77 -16.01
CA LEU A 243 -11.80 -7.66 -15.42
C LEU A 243 -12.44 -8.09 -14.09
N SER A 244 -12.96 -9.33 -13.98
CA SER A 244 -13.50 -9.87 -12.73
C SER A 244 -12.44 -9.88 -11.63
N ARG A 245 -11.22 -10.33 -11.94
CA ARG A 245 -10.11 -10.31 -11.00
C ARG A 245 -9.70 -8.88 -10.64
N ALA A 246 -9.51 -8.01 -11.65
CA ALA A 246 -9.13 -6.63 -11.42
C ALA A 246 -10.13 -5.87 -10.54
N PHE A 247 -11.43 -6.09 -10.75
CA PHE A 247 -12.48 -5.51 -9.91
C PHE A 247 -12.30 -5.89 -8.44
N ARG A 248 -12.12 -7.17 -8.13
CA ARG A 248 -11.90 -7.63 -6.75
C ARG A 248 -10.59 -7.10 -6.17
N ASP A 249 -9.52 -7.07 -6.95
CA ASP A 249 -8.18 -6.70 -6.47
C ASP A 249 -8.06 -5.20 -6.20
N VAL A 250 -8.62 -4.32 -7.07
CA VAL A 250 -8.53 -2.87 -6.82
C VAL A 250 -9.37 -2.46 -5.60
N HIS A 251 -10.57 -3.06 -5.42
CA HIS A 251 -11.40 -2.79 -4.25
C HIS A 251 -10.77 -3.31 -2.95
N ALA A 252 -10.14 -4.48 -2.99
CA ALA A 252 -9.37 -4.99 -1.86
C ALA A 252 -8.16 -4.09 -1.54
N GLY A 253 -7.45 -3.61 -2.56
CA GLY A 253 -6.33 -2.68 -2.37
C GLY A 253 -6.75 -1.34 -1.78
N ARG A 254 -7.90 -0.80 -2.22
CA ARG A 254 -8.47 0.44 -1.65
C ARG A 254 -8.87 0.30 -0.18
N ALA A 255 -9.18 -0.90 0.29
CA ALA A 255 -9.49 -1.15 1.70
C ALA A 255 -8.27 -1.05 2.63
N HIS A 256 -7.04 -1.04 2.09
CA HIS A 256 -5.84 -0.86 2.88
C HIS A 256 -5.81 0.52 3.53
N ILE A 257 -5.32 0.62 4.77
CA ILE A 257 -5.33 1.87 5.56
C ILE A 257 -4.64 3.05 4.83
N THR A 258 -3.59 2.80 4.06
CA THR A 258 -2.90 3.85 3.29
C THR A 258 -3.71 4.35 2.10
N GLN A 259 -4.72 3.60 1.65
CA GLN A 259 -5.64 3.94 0.57
C GLN A 259 -7.03 4.33 1.07
N ASN A 260 -7.24 4.31 2.39
CA ASN A 260 -8.51 4.73 2.99
C ASN A 260 -8.69 6.24 2.86
N TRP A 261 -9.67 6.64 2.03
CA TRP A 261 -9.91 8.05 1.73
C TRP A 261 -10.30 8.86 2.97
N GLU A 262 -11.24 8.34 3.75
CA GLU A 262 -11.84 9.05 4.87
C GLU A 262 -10.77 9.40 5.92
N ALA A 263 -9.92 8.45 6.29
CA ALA A 263 -8.85 8.65 7.25
C ALA A 263 -7.79 9.64 6.75
N ASN A 264 -7.33 9.47 5.50
CA ASN A 264 -6.25 10.30 4.97
C ASN A 264 -6.73 11.71 4.60
N ALA A 265 -7.96 11.85 4.08
CA ALA A 265 -8.56 13.15 3.78
C ALA A 265 -8.86 13.96 5.05
N THR A 266 -9.35 13.32 6.13
CA THR A 266 -9.53 13.97 7.42
C THR A 266 -8.20 14.52 7.94
N THR A 267 -7.14 13.73 7.88
CA THR A 267 -5.79 14.14 8.30
C THR A 267 -5.31 15.36 7.52
N TYR A 268 -5.45 15.34 6.19
CA TYR A 268 -5.05 16.48 5.34
C TYR A 268 -5.94 17.70 5.55
N GLY A 269 -7.27 17.52 5.64
CA GLY A 269 -8.19 18.62 5.92
C GLY A 269 -7.90 19.33 7.26
N ARG A 270 -7.54 18.56 8.30
CA ARG A 270 -7.11 19.13 9.59
C ARG A 270 -5.82 19.94 9.42
N ALA A 271 -4.81 19.40 8.75
CA ALA A 271 -3.54 20.11 8.49
C ALA A 271 -3.77 21.42 7.73
N ALA A 272 -4.57 21.40 6.66
CA ALA A 272 -4.89 22.58 5.85
C ALA A 272 -5.69 23.66 6.62
N LEU A 273 -6.45 23.26 7.65
CA LEU A 273 -7.18 24.17 8.53
C LEU A 273 -6.34 24.63 9.73
N GLY A 274 -5.07 24.21 9.84
CA GLY A 274 -4.20 24.52 10.99
C GLY A 274 -4.62 23.84 12.28
N LEU A 275 -5.41 22.74 12.21
CA LEU A 275 -5.83 21.96 13.37
C LEU A 275 -4.75 20.91 13.71
N GLU A 276 -4.70 20.54 14.98
CA GLU A 276 -3.82 19.46 15.44
C GLU A 276 -4.05 18.15 14.66
N VAL A 277 -2.96 17.52 14.22
CA VAL A 277 -2.97 16.22 13.54
C VAL A 277 -2.44 15.16 14.50
N ASP A 278 -3.33 14.32 14.97
CA ASP A 278 -3.00 13.21 15.86
C ASP A 278 -2.53 11.98 15.03
N ASN A 279 -1.34 12.08 14.47
CA ASN A 279 -0.67 10.98 13.79
C ASN A 279 0.86 11.12 13.92
N PRO A 280 1.49 10.47 14.89
CA PRO A 280 2.93 10.63 15.16
C PRO A 280 3.83 10.13 14.04
N LEU A 281 3.31 9.32 13.12
CA LEU A 281 4.07 8.75 12.00
C LEU A 281 3.96 9.56 10.70
N LEU A 282 3.19 10.63 10.73
CA LEU A 282 3.03 11.52 9.59
C LEU A 282 4.18 12.51 9.50
#